data_613c73f16fff60fd07694a0dd2b6cd87
#
_entry.id   613c73f16fff60fd07694a0dd2b6cd87
#
_cell.length_a   1.000
_cell.length_b   1.000
_cell.length_c   1.000
_cell.angle_alpha   90.00
_cell.angle_beta   90.00
_cell.angle_gamma   90.00
#
_symmetry.space_group_name_H-M   'P 1'
#
loop_
_entity.id
_entity.type
_entity.pdbx_description
1 polymer ?
#
loop_
_entity_poly.entity_id
_entity_poly.type
_entity_poly.pdbx_seq_one_letter_code
_entity_poly.pdbx_strand_id
1 'polypeptide(L)'
;MKRRVLLAVALLALLAACGRKSPAARGTPVPPGATVLALGDSITFGTGAPPEAAYPAVLAGLTGWAVVNAGVPGHTSAQALERLPALLAEHRPALVIVSIGGNDLLRRGDEGALRDNLRRTLAAVREAGAQALLVAVPRPTLAAHLTGSLDDHPLYADVAADAGVPLHPQGWST
;
A
#
# COMPACT_ATOMS: atom_id res chain seq x y z
N MET A 1 43.74 8.18 -29.24
CA MET A 1 42.90 9.17 -28.57
C MET A 1 41.40 8.91 -28.73
N LYS A 2 40.89 8.61 -29.94
CA LYS A 2 39.45 8.41 -30.21
C LYS A 2 38.75 7.26 -29.41
N ARG A 3 39.45 6.12 -29.17
CA ARG A 3 38.91 4.97 -28.41
C ARG A 3 38.72 5.25 -26.89
N ARG A 4 39.57 6.08 -26.28
CA ARG A 4 39.48 6.45 -24.88
C ARG A 4 38.33 7.44 -24.60
N VAL A 5 38.04 8.30 -25.56
CA VAL A 5 36.91 9.25 -25.48
C VAL A 5 35.59 8.52 -25.62
N LEU A 6 35.49 7.53 -26.51
CA LEU A 6 34.27 6.71 -26.66
C LEU A 6 33.95 5.89 -25.42
N LEU A 7 34.95 5.33 -24.72
CA LEU A 7 34.75 4.60 -23.45
C LEU A 7 34.32 5.53 -22.32
N ALA A 8 34.84 6.75 -22.24
CA ALA A 8 34.45 7.72 -21.23
C ALA A 8 33.02 8.21 -21.44
N VAL A 9 32.58 8.44 -22.68
CA VAL A 9 31.21 8.83 -23.01
C VAL A 9 30.20 7.70 -22.71
N ALA A 10 30.56 6.43 -22.98
CA ALA A 10 29.73 5.28 -22.66
C ALA A 10 29.56 5.08 -21.11
N LEU A 11 30.64 5.33 -20.36
CA LEU A 11 30.61 5.22 -18.89
C LEU A 11 29.76 6.33 -18.25
N LEU A 12 29.81 7.56 -18.78
CA LEU A 12 28.95 8.67 -18.34
C LEU A 12 27.47 8.44 -18.67
N ALA A 13 27.17 7.81 -19.81
CA ALA A 13 25.78 7.47 -20.17
C ALA A 13 25.18 6.39 -19.25
N LEU A 14 25.99 5.44 -18.78
CA LEU A 14 25.55 4.41 -17.81
C LEU A 14 25.29 5.00 -16.41
N LEU A 15 26.05 6.02 -15.99
CA LEU A 15 25.84 6.69 -14.69
C LEU A 15 24.58 7.58 -14.67
N ALA A 16 24.15 8.10 -15.81
CA ALA A 16 22.93 8.91 -15.93
C ALA A 16 21.64 8.08 -15.88
N ALA A 17 21.71 6.76 -16.02
CA ALA A 17 20.54 5.86 -15.97
C ALA A 17 20.12 5.46 -14.55
N CYS A 18 21.01 5.63 -13.56
CA CYS A 18 20.75 5.17 -12.17
C CYS A 18 19.99 6.16 -11.28
N GLY A 19 19.47 7.28 -11.78
CA GLY A 19 18.88 8.34 -10.95
C GLY A 19 17.45 8.77 -11.28
N ARG A 20 16.79 8.15 -12.25
CA ARG A 20 15.38 8.50 -12.53
C ARG A 20 14.48 7.79 -11.53
N LYS A 21 14.03 8.52 -10.48
CA LYS A 21 12.84 8.12 -9.73
C LYS A 21 11.72 7.97 -10.76
N SER A 22 11.17 6.77 -10.91
CA SER A 22 9.98 6.56 -11.73
C SER A 22 8.89 7.52 -11.26
N PRO A 23 8.16 8.18 -12.17
CA PRO A 23 7.03 9.00 -11.77
C PRO A 23 6.08 8.15 -10.95
N ALA A 24 5.50 8.75 -9.89
CA ALA A 24 4.53 8.06 -9.04
C ALA A 24 3.43 7.45 -9.91
N ALA A 25 3.19 6.16 -9.71
CA ALA A 25 2.14 5.47 -10.45
C ALA A 25 0.79 6.16 -10.17
N ARG A 26 -0.04 6.30 -11.20
CA ARG A 26 -1.36 6.88 -11.09
C ARG A 26 -2.41 5.80 -11.37
N GLY A 27 -3.41 5.72 -10.50
CA GLY A 27 -4.59 4.89 -10.75
C GLY A 27 -5.49 5.53 -11.83
N THR A 28 -6.35 4.73 -12.43
CA THR A 28 -7.46 5.23 -13.24
C THR A 28 -8.65 5.57 -12.35
N PRO A 29 -9.48 6.55 -12.70
CA PRO A 29 -10.68 6.89 -11.94
C PRO A 29 -11.59 5.67 -11.74
N VAL A 30 -12.05 5.49 -10.50
CA VAL A 30 -13.03 4.44 -10.14
C VAL A 30 -14.40 5.11 -10.06
N PRO A 31 -15.40 4.68 -10.84
CA PRO A 31 -16.70 5.35 -10.89
C PRO A 31 -17.52 5.09 -9.61
N PRO A 32 -18.47 5.97 -9.27
CA PRO A 32 -19.47 5.69 -8.24
C PRO A 32 -20.22 4.37 -8.53
N GLY A 33 -20.61 3.66 -7.48
CA GLY A 33 -21.24 2.34 -7.56
C GLY A 33 -20.26 1.17 -7.75
N ALA A 34 -19.01 1.43 -8.09
CA ALA A 34 -18.01 0.36 -8.19
C ALA A 34 -17.69 -0.25 -6.83
N THR A 35 -17.45 -1.56 -6.81
CA THR A 35 -17.00 -2.26 -5.60
C THR A 35 -15.55 -1.92 -5.31
N VAL A 36 -15.26 -1.50 -4.09
CA VAL A 36 -13.93 -1.22 -3.56
C VAL A 36 -13.71 -2.07 -2.32
N LEU A 37 -12.63 -2.84 -2.30
CA LEU A 37 -12.26 -3.67 -1.15
C LEU A 37 -11.25 -2.94 -0.28
N ALA A 38 -11.57 -2.67 0.98
CA ALA A 38 -10.64 -2.12 1.96
C ALA A 38 -10.01 -3.28 2.75
N LEU A 39 -8.81 -3.72 2.32
CA LEU A 39 -8.06 -4.81 2.96
C LEU A 39 -7.14 -4.27 4.03
N GLY A 40 -7.29 -4.72 5.28
CA GLY A 40 -6.46 -4.22 6.36
C GLY A 40 -6.62 -4.93 7.69
N ASP A 41 -6.20 -4.25 8.74
CA ASP A 41 -6.25 -4.70 10.13
C ASP A 41 -7.29 -3.94 10.97
N SER A 42 -6.97 -3.66 12.23
CA SER A 42 -7.83 -2.93 13.17
C SER A 42 -8.14 -1.49 12.74
N ILE A 43 -7.25 -0.84 12.02
CA ILE A 43 -7.46 0.53 11.53
C ILE A 43 -8.53 0.51 10.43
N THR A 44 -8.44 -0.44 9.51
CA THR A 44 -9.44 -0.63 8.45
C THR A 44 -10.77 -1.10 9.01
N PHE A 45 -10.76 -1.98 10.02
CA PHE A 45 -11.96 -2.39 10.72
C PHE A 45 -12.69 -1.21 11.38
N GLY A 46 -11.94 -0.22 11.90
CA GLY A 46 -12.46 0.92 12.63
C GLY A 46 -12.47 0.70 14.14
N THR A 47 -11.49 -0.06 14.68
CA THR A 47 -11.42 -0.31 16.14
C THR A 47 -11.33 0.99 16.92
N GLY A 48 -12.25 1.16 17.87
CA GLY A 48 -12.34 2.35 18.72
C GLY A 48 -13.25 3.46 18.15
N ALA A 49 -13.82 3.26 16.96
CA ALA A 49 -14.78 4.17 16.35
C ALA A 49 -16.13 3.46 16.12
N PRO A 50 -17.27 4.17 16.09
CA PRO A 50 -18.50 3.59 15.62
C PRO A 50 -18.41 3.20 14.14
N PRO A 51 -19.15 2.18 13.68
CA PRO A 51 -19.00 1.62 12.33
C PRO A 51 -19.06 2.65 11.19
N GLU A 52 -19.95 3.64 11.33
CA GLU A 52 -20.13 4.73 10.38
C GLU A 52 -18.96 5.73 10.31
N ALA A 53 -18.13 5.79 11.34
CA ALA A 53 -16.94 6.62 11.43
C ALA A 53 -15.66 5.88 10.99
N ALA A 54 -15.74 4.57 10.75
CA ALA A 54 -14.63 3.84 10.15
C ALA A 54 -14.34 4.37 8.73
N TYR A 55 -13.06 4.54 8.37
CA TYR A 55 -12.73 5.17 7.09
C TYR A 55 -13.39 4.51 5.85
N PRO A 56 -13.61 3.18 5.79
CA PRO A 56 -14.31 2.59 4.66
C PRO A 56 -15.76 3.10 4.49
N ALA A 57 -16.47 3.30 5.61
CA ALA A 57 -17.83 3.83 5.59
C ALA A 57 -17.85 5.32 5.19
N VAL A 58 -16.94 6.12 5.74
CA VAL A 58 -16.76 7.52 5.35
C VAL A 58 -16.43 7.65 3.86
N LEU A 59 -15.51 6.81 3.38
CA LEU A 59 -15.09 6.80 1.98
C LEU A 59 -16.27 6.43 1.05
N ALA A 60 -17.11 5.45 1.43
CA ALA A 60 -18.32 5.11 0.70
C ALA A 60 -19.27 6.30 0.57
N GLY A 61 -19.49 7.05 1.64
CA GLY A 61 -20.34 8.25 1.63
C GLY A 61 -19.78 9.38 0.77
N LEU A 62 -18.46 9.56 0.74
CA LEU A 62 -17.81 10.64 -0.03
C LEU A 62 -17.72 10.34 -1.54
N THR A 63 -17.57 9.08 -1.91
CA THR A 63 -17.27 8.68 -3.29
C THR A 63 -18.44 8.04 -4.02
N GLY A 64 -19.43 7.57 -3.27
CA GLY A 64 -20.51 6.73 -3.81
C GLY A 64 -20.06 5.31 -4.17
N TRP A 65 -18.88 4.87 -3.75
CA TRP A 65 -18.40 3.51 -3.95
C TRP A 65 -19.12 2.50 -3.05
N ALA A 66 -19.29 1.28 -3.53
CA ALA A 66 -19.69 0.14 -2.69
C ALA A 66 -18.44 -0.40 -1.96
N VAL A 67 -18.12 0.20 -0.81
CA VAL A 67 -16.89 -0.17 -0.06
C VAL A 67 -17.16 -1.37 0.84
N VAL A 68 -16.41 -2.45 0.60
CA VAL A 68 -16.39 -3.65 1.46
C VAL A 68 -15.27 -3.47 2.48
N ASN A 69 -15.64 -3.39 3.77
CA ASN A 69 -14.67 -3.35 4.85
C ASN A 69 -14.18 -4.77 5.16
N ALA A 70 -12.96 -5.08 4.72
CA ALA A 70 -12.27 -6.33 4.99
C ALA A 70 -11.12 -6.12 6.00
N GLY A 71 -11.28 -5.24 6.96
CA GLY A 71 -10.40 -5.08 8.11
C GLY A 71 -10.60 -6.21 9.12
N VAL A 72 -9.52 -6.78 9.64
CA VAL A 72 -9.58 -7.76 10.74
C VAL A 72 -8.57 -7.36 11.82
N PRO A 73 -9.05 -7.01 13.03
CA PRO A 73 -8.18 -6.58 14.11
C PRO A 73 -7.08 -7.61 14.41
N GLY A 74 -5.85 -7.11 14.55
CA GLY A 74 -4.70 -7.92 14.89
C GLY A 74 -4.07 -8.70 13.72
N HIS A 75 -4.66 -8.69 12.51
CA HIS A 75 -4.09 -9.40 11.37
C HIS A 75 -2.76 -8.80 10.92
N THR A 76 -1.84 -9.70 10.54
CA THR A 76 -0.57 -9.41 9.89
C THR A 76 -0.72 -9.40 8.37
N SER A 77 0.33 -8.97 7.67
CA SER A 77 0.41 -9.01 6.21
C SER A 77 0.23 -10.43 5.65
N ALA A 78 0.77 -11.45 6.33
CA ALA A 78 0.60 -12.85 5.95
C ALA A 78 -0.86 -13.30 6.02
N GLN A 79 -1.55 -12.98 7.11
CA GLN A 79 -2.96 -13.32 7.31
C GLN A 79 -3.88 -12.57 6.33
N ALA A 80 -3.56 -11.32 6.01
CA ALA A 80 -4.29 -10.57 4.98
C ALA A 80 -4.12 -11.20 3.59
N LEU A 81 -2.91 -11.63 3.23
CA LEU A 81 -2.60 -12.30 1.97
C LEU A 81 -3.32 -13.66 1.87
N GLU A 82 -3.38 -14.43 2.95
CA GLU A 82 -4.05 -15.74 2.99
C GLU A 82 -5.55 -15.66 2.61
N ARG A 83 -6.27 -14.64 3.11
CA ARG A 83 -7.71 -14.47 2.86
C ARG A 83 -8.02 -13.70 1.58
N LEU A 84 -7.05 -13.04 0.98
CA LEU A 84 -7.25 -12.18 -0.20
C LEU A 84 -7.88 -12.92 -1.41
N PRO A 85 -7.46 -14.15 -1.79
CA PRO A 85 -8.06 -14.83 -2.94
C PRO A 85 -9.57 -15.04 -2.83
N ALA A 86 -10.06 -15.42 -1.66
CA ALA A 86 -11.49 -15.58 -1.41
C ALA A 86 -12.24 -14.25 -1.54
N LEU A 87 -11.70 -13.18 -0.97
CA LEU A 87 -12.28 -11.83 -1.05
C LEU A 87 -12.33 -11.30 -2.49
N LEU A 88 -11.29 -11.53 -3.28
CA LEU A 88 -11.24 -11.13 -4.69
C LEU A 88 -12.29 -11.90 -5.52
N ALA A 89 -12.43 -13.21 -5.29
CA ALA A 89 -13.40 -14.04 -5.99
C ALA A 89 -14.85 -13.66 -5.65
N GLU A 90 -15.14 -13.40 -4.37
CA GLU A 90 -16.47 -13.03 -3.87
C GLU A 90 -16.90 -11.63 -4.35
N HIS A 91 -16.04 -10.64 -4.16
CA HIS A 91 -16.43 -9.24 -4.33
C HIS A 91 -16.07 -8.67 -5.71
N ARG A 92 -15.14 -9.29 -6.45
CA ARG A 92 -14.65 -8.81 -7.76
C ARG A 92 -14.46 -7.29 -7.82
N PRO A 93 -13.64 -6.72 -6.92
CA PRO A 93 -13.52 -5.29 -6.76
C PRO A 93 -12.84 -4.63 -7.97
N ALA A 94 -13.23 -3.39 -8.29
CA ALA A 94 -12.50 -2.55 -9.24
C ALA A 94 -11.21 -1.98 -8.64
N LEU A 95 -11.19 -1.80 -7.30
CA LEU A 95 -10.03 -1.28 -6.55
C LEU A 95 -9.90 -2.03 -5.24
N VAL A 96 -8.66 -2.35 -4.86
CA VAL A 96 -8.31 -2.79 -3.50
C VAL A 96 -7.43 -1.74 -2.85
N ILE A 97 -7.91 -1.21 -1.72
CA ILE A 97 -7.11 -0.35 -0.84
C ILE A 97 -6.42 -1.27 0.16
N VAL A 98 -5.09 -1.30 0.13
CA VAL A 98 -4.25 -2.17 0.98
C VAL A 98 -3.63 -1.34 2.09
N SER A 99 -4.08 -1.53 3.32
CA SER A 99 -3.58 -0.88 4.53
C SER A 99 -3.30 -1.92 5.60
N ILE A 100 -2.12 -2.53 5.56
CA ILE A 100 -1.74 -3.67 6.40
C ILE A 100 -0.23 -3.64 6.70
N GLY A 101 0.18 -4.27 7.79
CA GLY A 101 1.58 -4.41 8.18
C GLY A 101 1.91 -3.76 9.53
N GLY A 102 0.98 -2.98 10.09
CA GLY A 102 1.16 -2.40 11.42
C GLY A 102 1.44 -3.46 12.49
N ASN A 103 0.73 -4.58 12.46
CA ASN A 103 0.93 -5.67 13.41
C ASN A 103 2.25 -6.43 13.19
N ASP A 104 2.74 -6.52 11.95
CA ASP A 104 4.06 -7.07 11.64
C ASP A 104 5.15 -6.24 12.33
N LEU A 105 5.09 -4.91 12.17
CA LEU A 105 6.03 -3.96 12.75
C LEU A 105 5.95 -3.91 14.28
N LEU A 106 4.74 -3.84 14.86
CA LEU A 106 4.50 -3.81 16.31
C LEU A 106 5.03 -5.07 17.01
N ARG A 107 4.91 -6.22 16.37
CA ARG A 107 5.41 -7.50 16.88
C ARG A 107 6.89 -7.74 16.57
N ARG A 108 7.57 -6.74 16.00
CA ARG A 108 8.98 -6.85 15.57
C ARG A 108 9.22 -8.04 14.63
N GLY A 109 8.27 -8.27 13.73
CA GLY A 109 8.37 -9.29 12.71
C GLY A 109 9.47 -8.96 11.69
N ASP A 110 9.73 -9.93 10.80
CA ASP A 110 10.70 -9.76 9.73
C ASP A 110 10.17 -8.78 8.66
N GLU A 111 10.86 -7.65 8.49
CA GLU A 111 10.53 -6.65 7.46
C GLU A 111 10.66 -7.22 6.04
N GLY A 112 11.54 -8.19 5.81
CA GLY A 112 11.66 -8.89 4.54
C GLY A 112 10.38 -9.66 4.22
N ALA A 113 9.85 -10.42 5.19
CA ALA A 113 8.59 -11.13 5.04
C ALA A 113 7.41 -10.15 4.83
N LEU A 114 7.36 -9.03 5.56
CA LEU A 114 6.34 -8.00 5.33
C LEU A 114 6.42 -7.45 3.90
N ARG A 115 7.61 -7.12 3.40
CA ARG A 115 7.84 -6.63 2.04
C ARG A 115 7.34 -7.64 0.99
N ASP A 116 7.68 -8.91 1.17
CA ASP A 116 7.28 -9.97 0.24
C ASP A 116 5.78 -10.23 0.27
N ASN A 117 5.16 -10.21 1.44
CA ASN A 117 3.70 -10.34 1.57
C ASN A 117 2.97 -9.18 0.89
N LEU A 118 3.43 -7.94 1.06
CA LEU A 118 2.84 -6.79 0.38
C LEU A 118 2.99 -6.91 -1.15
N ARG A 119 4.17 -7.27 -1.67
CA ARG A 119 4.38 -7.49 -3.10
C ARG A 119 3.45 -8.54 -3.67
N ARG A 120 3.31 -9.68 -2.98
CA ARG A 120 2.41 -10.77 -3.36
C ARG A 120 0.94 -10.34 -3.30
N THR A 121 0.54 -9.57 -2.30
CA THR A 121 -0.79 -8.98 -2.19
C THR A 121 -1.10 -8.10 -3.40
N LEU A 122 -0.21 -7.17 -3.73
CA LEU A 122 -0.38 -6.27 -4.88
C LEU A 122 -0.39 -7.00 -6.23
N ALA A 123 0.43 -8.05 -6.36
CA ALA A 123 0.44 -8.91 -7.55
C ALA A 123 -0.89 -9.65 -7.70
N ALA A 124 -1.40 -10.29 -6.64
CA ALA A 124 -2.68 -11.01 -6.65
C ALA A 124 -3.87 -10.09 -6.98
N VAL A 125 -3.88 -8.87 -6.46
CA VAL A 125 -4.89 -7.85 -6.81
C VAL A 125 -4.87 -7.56 -8.31
N ARG A 126 -3.70 -7.34 -8.88
CA ARG A 126 -3.54 -7.05 -10.32
C ARG A 126 -3.89 -8.24 -11.19
N GLU A 127 -3.50 -9.45 -10.80
CA GLU A 127 -3.86 -10.69 -11.50
C GLU A 127 -5.37 -10.92 -11.54
N ALA A 128 -6.09 -10.48 -10.51
CA ALA A 128 -7.56 -10.48 -10.48
C ALA A 128 -8.20 -9.37 -11.33
N GLY A 129 -7.42 -8.53 -12.01
CA GLY A 129 -7.90 -7.44 -12.85
C GLY A 129 -8.31 -6.18 -12.09
N ALA A 130 -8.04 -6.10 -10.78
CA ALA A 130 -8.34 -4.94 -9.95
C ALA A 130 -7.18 -3.94 -9.91
N GLN A 131 -7.49 -2.67 -9.70
CA GLN A 131 -6.49 -1.67 -9.33
C GLN A 131 -6.08 -1.88 -7.87
N ALA A 132 -4.84 -1.49 -7.52
CA ALA A 132 -4.36 -1.45 -6.15
C ALA A 132 -4.01 -0.02 -5.74
N LEU A 133 -4.34 0.36 -4.51
CA LEU A 133 -3.82 1.54 -3.82
C LEU A 133 -3.17 1.07 -2.53
N LEU A 134 -1.88 1.32 -2.37
CA LEU A 134 -1.17 1.04 -1.13
C LEU A 134 -1.24 2.26 -0.22
N VAL A 135 -1.68 2.06 1.03
CA VAL A 135 -1.67 3.09 2.07
C VAL A 135 -0.50 2.81 3.00
N ALA A 136 0.37 3.79 3.16
CA ALA A 136 1.52 3.64 4.04
C ALA A 136 1.08 3.53 5.51
N VAL A 137 1.74 2.65 6.24
CA VAL A 137 1.52 2.47 7.68
C VAL A 137 2.64 3.16 8.45
N PRO A 138 2.32 3.88 9.53
CA PRO A 138 3.31 4.58 10.31
C PRO A 138 4.33 3.65 10.97
N ARG A 139 5.51 4.20 11.20
CA ARG A 139 6.54 3.56 12.01
C ARG A 139 6.14 3.58 13.49
N PRO A 140 6.05 2.44 14.18
CA PRO A 140 5.86 2.43 15.63
C PRO A 140 7.18 2.84 16.31
N THR A 141 7.37 4.15 16.56
CA THR A 141 8.58 4.66 17.25
C THR A 141 8.22 5.27 18.60
N LEU A 142 9.18 5.26 19.53
CA LEU A 142 9.03 5.97 20.80
C LEU A 142 8.84 7.48 20.58
N ALA A 143 9.46 8.05 19.55
CA ALA A 143 9.29 9.45 19.17
C ALA A 143 7.84 9.74 18.76
N ALA A 144 7.18 8.85 18.01
CA ALA A 144 5.78 8.99 17.65
C ALA A 144 4.87 9.09 18.88
N HIS A 145 5.16 8.32 19.94
CA HIS A 145 4.43 8.42 21.22
C HIS A 145 4.64 9.74 21.94
N LEU A 146 5.80 10.37 21.79
CA LEU A 146 6.16 11.61 22.49
C LEU A 146 5.74 12.86 21.73
N THR A 147 5.78 12.83 20.39
CA THR A 147 5.55 14.00 19.53
C THR A 147 4.22 14.00 18.82
N GLY A 148 3.51 12.85 18.80
CA GLY A 148 2.30 12.66 17.99
C GLY A 148 2.57 12.62 16.48
N SER A 149 3.84 12.71 16.04
CA SER A 149 4.20 12.63 14.63
C SER A 149 4.29 11.18 14.17
N LEU A 150 3.45 10.80 13.22
CA LEU A 150 3.39 9.46 12.64
C LEU A 150 4.06 9.48 11.25
N ASP A 151 5.37 9.27 11.23
CA ASP A 151 6.08 9.12 9.95
C ASP A 151 5.85 7.72 9.35
N ASP A 152 5.58 7.69 8.06
CA ASP A 152 5.42 6.45 7.32
C ASP A 152 6.67 5.57 7.39
N HIS A 153 6.46 4.25 7.42
CA HIS A 153 7.57 3.32 7.27
C HIS A 153 8.06 3.32 5.81
N PRO A 154 9.34 3.57 5.52
CA PRO A 154 9.87 3.76 4.16
C PRO A 154 9.68 2.55 3.25
N LEU A 155 9.54 1.35 3.81
CA LEU A 155 9.25 0.11 3.10
C LEU A 155 8.05 0.25 2.13
N TYR A 156 7.01 1.04 2.50
CA TYR A 156 5.81 1.19 1.67
C TYR A 156 6.11 1.96 0.38
N ALA A 157 6.95 2.98 0.46
CA ALA A 157 7.37 3.73 -0.74
C ALA A 157 8.17 2.86 -1.70
N ASP A 158 9.09 2.03 -1.16
CA ASP A 158 9.85 1.08 -1.98
C ASP A 158 8.94 0.05 -2.65
N VAL A 159 8.03 -0.58 -1.88
CA VAL A 159 7.11 -1.59 -2.40
C VAL A 159 6.18 -1.01 -3.46
N ALA A 160 5.63 0.19 -3.24
CA ALA A 160 4.77 0.85 -4.21
C ALA A 160 5.51 1.16 -5.52
N ALA A 161 6.74 1.66 -5.43
CA ALA A 161 7.58 1.95 -6.58
C ALA A 161 7.93 0.67 -7.36
N ASP A 162 8.35 -0.39 -6.66
CA ASP A 162 8.69 -1.68 -7.27
C ASP A 162 7.49 -2.34 -7.96
N ALA A 163 6.30 -2.27 -7.34
CA ALA A 163 5.07 -2.84 -7.88
C ALA A 163 4.40 -1.95 -8.94
N GLY A 164 4.82 -0.69 -9.08
CA GLY A 164 4.22 0.27 -10.00
C GLY A 164 2.77 0.61 -9.63
N VAL A 165 2.46 0.70 -8.32
CA VAL A 165 1.14 1.04 -7.81
C VAL A 165 1.13 2.41 -7.14
N PRO A 166 -0.02 3.13 -7.13
CA PRO A 166 -0.16 4.35 -6.34
C PRO A 166 0.08 4.09 -4.86
N LEU A 167 0.80 5.03 -4.21
CA LEU A 167 0.95 5.10 -2.76
C LEU A 167 0.15 6.27 -2.22
N HIS A 168 -0.61 6.06 -1.17
CA HIS A 168 -1.16 7.12 -0.32
C HIS A 168 -0.26 7.27 0.91
N PRO A 169 0.63 8.27 0.92
CA PRO A 169 1.49 8.52 2.06
C PRO A 169 0.73 9.27 3.15
N GLN A 170 1.21 9.16 4.39
CA GLN A 170 0.69 9.89 5.55
C GLN A 170 -0.84 9.75 5.76
N GLY A 171 -1.40 8.63 5.32
CA GLY A 171 -2.83 8.37 5.44
C GLY A 171 -3.34 8.31 6.89
N TRP A 172 -2.43 8.16 7.86
CA TRP A 172 -2.71 8.03 9.28
C TRP A 172 -2.04 9.11 10.14
N SER A 173 -1.36 10.07 9.52
CA SER A 173 -0.80 11.26 10.21
C SER A 173 -1.82 12.40 10.15
N THR A 174 -2.25 12.87 11.29
CA THR A 174 -3.07 14.09 11.47
C THR A 174 -2.23 15.21 12.03
#